data_8a9e27f556007bbaa78b23355915155b
#
_entry.id   8a9e27f556007bbaa78b23355915155b
#
_cell.length_a   1.000
_cell.length_b   1.000
_cell.length_c   1.000
_cell.angle_alpha   90.00
_cell.angle_beta   90.00
_cell.angle_gamma   90.00
#
_symmetry.space_group_name_H-M   'P 1'
#
loop_
_entity.id
_entity.type
_entity.pdbx_description
1 polymer ?
#
loop_
_entity_poly.entity_id
_entity_poly.type
_entity_poly.pdbx_seq_one_letter_code
_entity_poly.pdbx_strand_id
1 'polypeptide(L)'
;MILPFVFLLNAKDHDFKMSVCEIVYSTDNEAFDVKFYLFQDDLKAALYNNPDAPTIEGNKASEYILRHFNLNINGQAQSLVFQSLKEKNDQVLAQFSTQKIPLASLSKMQVKNNLLLEKFREQINMVYALLPGRDKLVQMLNATKTEAGFSF
;
A
#
# COMPACT_ATOMS: atom_id res chain seq x y z
N MET A 1 -9.04 -0.48 18.85
CA MET A 1 -8.53 -1.79 18.40
C MET A 1 -8.84 -1.89 16.92
N ILE A 2 -7.82 -1.71 16.07
CA ILE A 2 -7.97 -1.81 14.62
C ILE A 2 -7.93 -3.29 14.31
N LEU A 3 -9.07 -3.89 13.93
CA LEU A 3 -9.05 -5.21 13.34
C LEU A 3 -8.22 -5.13 12.06
N PRO A 4 -7.20 -5.97 11.91
CA PRO A 4 -6.55 -6.11 10.61
C PRO A 4 -7.63 -6.55 9.63
N PHE A 5 -7.69 -5.88 8.49
CA PHE A 5 -8.54 -6.29 7.39
C PHE A 5 -8.03 -7.66 6.92
N VAL A 6 -8.56 -8.70 7.52
CA VAL A 6 -8.24 -10.06 7.12
C VAL A 6 -9.02 -10.31 5.86
N PHE A 7 -8.34 -10.36 4.73
CA PHE A 7 -8.89 -10.94 3.52
C PHE A 7 -9.14 -12.43 3.80
N LEU A 8 -10.35 -12.76 4.22
CA LEU A 8 -10.79 -14.14 4.32
C LEU A 8 -11.20 -14.62 2.92
N LEU A 9 -10.22 -14.83 2.07
CA LEU A 9 -10.43 -15.49 0.79
C LEU A 9 -9.51 -16.69 0.74
N ASN A 10 -10.09 -17.86 0.70
CA ASN A 10 -9.39 -19.10 0.37
C ASN A 10 -8.94 -18.98 -1.09
N ALA A 11 -7.67 -18.67 -1.29
CA ALA A 11 -7.16 -18.29 -2.58
C ALA A 11 -6.48 -19.46 -3.27
N LYS A 12 -7.24 -20.33 -3.89
CA LYS A 12 -6.69 -21.09 -5.02
C LYS A 12 -7.04 -20.49 -6.38
N ASP A 13 -8.08 -19.65 -6.44
CA ASP A 13 -8.49 -18.88 -7.63
C ASP A 13 -9.27 -17.66 -7.15
N HIS A 14 -8.59 -16.58 -6.76
CA HIS A 14 -9.30 -15.34 -6.53
C HIS A 14 -9.59 -14.68 -7.88
N ASP A 15 -10.86 -14.59 -8.24
CA ASP A 15 -11.31 -14.00 -9.50
C ASP A 15 -11.13 -12.49 -9.55
N PHE A 16 -10.81 -11.82 -8.43
CA PHE A 16 -10.61 -10.38 -8.42
C PHE A 16 -9.23 -9.99 -7.94
N LYS A 17 -8.75 -8.87 -8.46
CA LYS A 17 -7.43 -8.33 -8.22
C LYS A 17 -7.54 -7.10 -7.34
N MET A 18 -6.93 -7.15 -6.16
CA MET A 18 -7.01 -6.07 -5.17
C MET A 18 -5.72 -5.95 -4.37
N SER A 19 -5.37 -4.74 -4.04
CA SER A 19 -4.39 -4.42 -3.00
C SER A 19 -4.98 -3.45 -1.99
N VAL A 20 -4.42 -3.40 -0.80
CA VAL A 20 -4.76 -2.42 0.23
C VAL A 20 -3.49 -1.71 0.67
N CYS A 21 -3.54 -0.38 0.65
CA CYS A 21 -2.52 0.48 1.25
C CYS A 21 -3.10 1.16 2.47
N GLU A 22 -2.49 0.98 3.63
CA GLU A 22 -2.82 1.69 4.86
C GLU A 22 -1.75 2.72 5.18
N ILE A 23 -2.14 3.98 5.32
CA ILE A 23 -1.27 5.10 5.68
C ILE A 23 -1.70 5.55 7.07
N VAL A 24 -0.95 5.15 8.09
CA VAL A 24 -1.31 5.34 9.50
C VAL A 24 -0.31 6.24 10.19
N TYR A 25 -0.79 7.32 10.79
CA TYR A 25 0.07 8.21 11.57
C TYR A 25 0.43 7.59 12.92
N SER A 26 1.74 7.49 13.17
CA SER A 26 2.30 7.07 14.45
C SER A 26 2.65 8.30 15.27
N THR A 27 1.93 8.54 16.36
CA THR A 27 2.24 9.66 17.28
C THR A 27 3.58 9.48 17.97
N ASP A 28 3.97 8.26 18.29
CA ASP A 28 5.25 7.96 18.95
C ASP A 28 6.45 8.28 18.06
N ASN A 29 6.33 8.01 16.75
CA ASN A 29 7.40 8.23 15.77
C ASN A 29 7.29 9.58 15.06
N GLU A 30 6.17 10.29 15.20
CA GLU A 30 5.83 11.50 14.44
C GLU A 30 5.98 11.30 12.93
N ALA A 31 5.54 10.14 12.43
CA ALA A 31 5.69 9.74 11.04
C ALA A 31 4.53 8.86 10.60
N PHE A 32 4.41 8.63 9.30
CA PHE A 32 3.46 7.67 8.77
C PHE A 32 4.09 6.30 8.61
N ASP A 33 3.38 5.27 9.06
CA ASP A 33 3.59 3.89 8.66
C ASP A 33 2.74 3.63 7.42
N VAL A 34 3.37 3.12 6.36
CA VAL A 34 2.70 2.82 5.10
C VAL A 34 2.81 1.32 4.84
N LYS A 35 1.68 0.64 4.85
CA LYS A 35 1.59 -0.81 4.74
C LYS A 35 0.85 -1.19 3.47
N PHE A 36 1.43 -2.12 2.73
CA PHE A 36 0.82 -2.68 1.52
C PHE A 36 0.49 -4.14 1.73
N TYR A 37 -0.77 -4.48 1.50
CA TYR A 37 -1.26 -5.86 1.50
C TYR A 37 -1.55 -6.24 0.05
N LEU A 38 -0.87 -7.27 -0.43
CA LEU A 38 -1.01 -7.78 -1.80
C LEU A 38 -1.21 -9.28 -1.78
N PHE A 39 -1.86 -9.81 -2.80
CA PHE A 39 -1.85 -11.24 -3.02
C PHE A 39 -0.46 -11.70 -3.45
N GLN A 40 -0.01 -12.80 -2.86
CA GLN A 40 1.34 -13.31 -3.05
C GLN A 40 1.62 -13.71 -4.50
N ASP A 41 0.68 -14.42 -5.13
CA ASP A 41 0.78 -14.86 -6.52
C ASP A 41 0.75 -13.69 -7.51
N ASP A 42 -0.04 -12.65 -7.24
CA ASP A 42 -0.09 -11.45 -8.07
C ASP A 42 1.24 -10.69 -8.04
N LEU A 43 1.82 -10.54 -6.85
CA LEU A 43 3.12 -9.90 -6.72
C LEU A 43 4.22 -10.74 -7.38
N LYS A 44 4.19 -12.05 -7.21
CA LYS A 44 5.13 -12.97 -7.88
C LYS A 44 5.01 -12.87 -9.41
N ALA A 45 3.79 -12.81 -9.93
CA ALA A 45 3.57 -12.62 -11.37
C ALA A 45 4.18 -11.30 -11.87
N ALA A 46 4.06 -10.23 -11.10
CA ALA A 46 4.62 -8.93 -11.45
C ALA A 46 6.16 -8.91 -11.37
N LEU A 47 6.74 -9.51 -10.34
CA LEU A 47 8.19 -9.50 -10.10
C LEU A 47 8.96 -10.50 -10.98
N TYR A 48 8.40 -11.68 -11.17
CA TYR A 48 9.11 -12.82 -11.76
C TYR A 48 8.46 -13.36 -13.03
N ASN A 49 7.34 -12.77 -13.45
CA ASN A 49 6.49 -13.29 -14.51
C ASN A 49 6.10 -14.78 -14.27
N ASN A 50 6.00 -15.14 -13.01
CA ASN A 50 5.70 -16.49 -12.54
C ASN A 50 4.94 -16.42 -11.21
N PRO A 51 3.62 -16.67 -11.18
CA PRO A 51 2.83 -16.64 -9.95
C PRO A 51 3.21 -17.74 -8.95
N ASP A 52 3.90 -18.78 -9.42
CA ASP A 52 4.35 -19.91 -8.61
C ASP A 52 5.83 -19.80 -8.18
N ALA A 53 6.45 -18.64 -8.33
CA ALA A 53 7.82 -18.42 -7.88
C ALA A 53 7.96 -18.83 -6.40
N PRO A 54 9.06 -19.50 -5.99
CA PRO A 54 9.17 -20.08 -4.66
C PRO A 54 9.27 -19.04 -3.54
N THR A 55 9.87 -17.88 -3.82
CA THR A 55 10.10 -16.82 -2.81
C THR A 55 9.92 -15.45 -3.42
N ILE A 56 9.69 -14.46 -2.54
CA ILE A 56 9.70 -13.04 -2.90
C ILE A 56 10.91 -12.40 -2.23
N GLU A 57 11.81 -11.85 -3.05
CA GLU A 57 12.94 -11.07 -2.55
C GLU A 57 12.48 -9.69 -2.08
N GLY A 58 12.79 -9.34 -0.83
CA GLY A 58 12.32 -8.10 -0.22
C GLY A 58 12.77 -6.83 -0.95
N ASN A 59 14.01 -6.80 -1.44
CA ASN A 59 14.52 -5.67 -2.22
C ASN A 59 13.78 -5.51 -3.56
N LYS A 60 13.48 -6.59 -4.25
CA LYS A 60 12.71 -6.53 -5.51
C LYS A 60 11.28 -6.06 -5.27
N ALA A 61 10.64 -6.57 -4.22
CA ALA A 61 9.30 -6.15 -3.84
C ALA A 61 9.27 -4.66 -3.47
N SER A 62 10.21 -4.19 -2.65
CA SER A 62 10.28 -2.79 -2.24
C SER A 62 10.53 -1.85 -3.42
N GLU A 63 11.46 -2.18 -4.30
CA GLU A 63 11.73 -1.41 -5.51
C GLU A 63 10.51 -1.34 -6.43
N TYR A 64 9.82 -2.46 -6.60
CA TYR A 64 8.60 -2.52 -7.40
C TYR A 64 7.51 -1.61 -6.83
N ILE A 65 7.25 -1.71 -5.53
CA ILE A 65 6.24 -0.89 -4.85
C ILE A 65 6.58 0.60 -4.98
N LEU A 66 7.83 0.98 -4.74
CA LEU A 66 8.27 2.37 -4.80
C LEU A 66 8.21 2.96 -6.22
N ARG A 67 8.30 2.15 -7.26
CA ARG A 67 8.10 2.61 -8.64
C ARG A 67 6.63 2.84 -8.99
N HIS A 68 5.71 2.19 -8.31
CA HIS A 68 4.28 2.20 -8.62
C HIS A 68 3.44 2.97 -7.61
N PHE A 69 4.07 3.53 -6.59
CA PHE A 69 3.39 4.26 -5.52
C PHE A 69 4.13 5.55 -5.21
N ASN A 70 3.38 6.65 -5.15
CA ASN A 70 3.90 7.95 -4.73
C ASN A 70 3.01 8.53 -3.64
N LEU A 71 3.63 9.09 -2.62
CA LEU A 71 2.98 9.81 -1.54
C LEU A 71 3.49 11.24 -1.48
N ASN A 72 2.57 12.20 -1.57
CA ASN A 72 2.87 13.61 -1.35
C ASN A 72 2.13 14.08 -0.10
N ILE A 73 2.82 14.81 0.74
CA ILE A 73 2.24 15.44 1.92
C ILE A 73 2.51 16.94 1.85
N ASN A 74 1.46 17.74 1.92
CA ASN A 74 1.53 19.20 1.78
C ASN A 74 2.24 19.63 0.47
N GLY A 75 2.07 18.86 -0.60
CA GLY A 75 2.68 19.14 -1.90
C GLY A 75 4.13 18.68 -2.04
N GLN A 76 4.70 18.02 -1.01
CA GLN A 76 6.08 17.50 -1.06
C GLN A 76 6.09 15.98 -1.18
N ALA A 77 6.86 15.47 -2.15
CA ALA A 77 7.05 14.05 -2.33
C ALA A 77 7.78 13.44 -1.12
N GLN A 78 7.27 12.32 -0.63
CA GLN A 78 7.86 11.61 0.50
C GLN A 78 8.74 10.47 0.01
N SER A 79 9.94 10.38 0.59
CA SER A 79 10.78 9.19 0.46
C SER A 79 10.33 8.16 1.48
N LEU A 80 9.87 7.02 0.99
CA LEU A 80 9.47 5.91 1.86
C LEU A 80 10.67 5.00 2.13
N VAL A 81 10.88 4.67 3.40
CA VAL A 81 11.95 3.78 3.84
C VAL A 81 11.36 2.39 4.07
N PHE A 82 11.89 1.41 3.35
CA PHE A 82 11.48 0.01 3.50
C PHE A 82 11.86 -0.52 4.88
N GLN A 83 10.90 -1.17 5.55
CA GLN A 83 11.09 -1.73 6.89
C GLN A 83 11.09 -3.26 6.88
N SER A 84 10.09 -3.87 6.27
CA SER A 84 9.94 -5.33 6.30
C SER A 84 9.01 -5.84 5.21
N LEU A 85 9.21 -7.10 4.85
CA LEU A 85 8.31 -7.89 4.03
C LEU A 85 7.97 -9.16 4.80
N LYS A 86 6.69 -9.44 4.94
CA LYS A 86 6.19 -10.65 5.60
C LYS A 86 5.22 -11.37 4.68
N GLU A 87 5.39 -12.67 4.57
CA GLU A 87 4.48 -13.55 3.84
C GLU A 87 3.67 -14.33 4.86
N LYS A 88 2.36 -14.31 4.72
CA LYS A 88 1.45 -15.09 5.56
C LYS A 88 0.27 -15.58 4.72
N ASN A 89 0.12 -16.89 4.64
CA ASN A 89 -0.88 -17.52 3.79
C ASN A 89 -0.69 -17.06 2.33
N ASP A 90 -1.74 -16.50 1.72
CA ASP A 90 -1.73 -16.05 0.33
C ASP A 90 -1.39 -14.56 0.19
N GLN A 91 -0.97 -13.91 1.28
CA GLN A 91 -0.75 -12.47 1.32
C GLN A 91 0.70 -12.11 1.62
N VAL A 92 1.06 -10.94 1.14
CA VAL A 92 2.32 -10.26 1.46
C VAL A 92 1.99 -8.95 2.15
N LEU A 93 2.65 -8.69 3.26
CA LEU A 93 2.66 -7.40 3.93
C LEU A 93 4.02 -6.74 3.75
N ALA A 94 4.05 -5.66 2.98
CA ALA A 94 5.23 -4.80 2.85
C ALA A 94 5.04 -3.54 3.68
N GLN A 95 5.99 -3.22 4.54
CA GLN A 95 5.92 -2.08 5.45
C GLN A 95 7.03 -1.07 5.16
N PHE A 96 6.62 0.21 5.12
CA PHE A 96 7.48 1.37 4.92
C PHE A 96 7.17 2.43 5.96
N SER A 97 8.08 3.38 6.11
CA SER A 97 7.86 4.58 6.94
C SER A 97 8.27 5.84 6.20
N THR A 98 7.63 6.97 6.54
CA THR A 98 8.05 8.30 6.08
C THR A 98 9.12 8.86 7.00
N GLN A 99 9.72 9.98 6.60
CA GLN A 99 10.45 10.86 7.52
C GLN A 99 9.48 11.49 8.52
N LYS A 100 10.01 12.12 9.56
CA LYS A 100 9.20 12.80 10.56
C LYS A 100 8.37 13.92 9.93
N ILE A 101 7.08 13.94 10.27
CA ILE A 101 6.12 14.95 9.84
C ILE A 101 5.29 15.31 11.06
N PRO A 102 5.42 16.52 11.61
CA PRO A 102 4.58 16.94 12.74
C PRO A 102 3.10 16.91 12.38
N LEU A 103 2.28 16.31 13.21
CA LEU A 103 0.83 16.19 12.95
C LEU A 103 0.17 17.55 12.72
N ALA A 104 0.60 18.57 13.45
CA ALA A 104 0.07 19.93 13.35
C ALA A 104 0.35 20.59 11.98
N SER A 105 1.36 20.12 11.24
CA SER A 105 1.69 20.66 9.91
C SER A 105 0.86 20.04 8.79
N LEU A 106 0.14 18.96 9.07
CA LEU A 106 -0.56 18.19 8.05
C LEU A 106 -1.81 18.91 7.56
N SER A 107 -1.89 19.19 6.27
CA SER A 107 -3.08 19.81 5.66
C SER A 107 -3.68 18.98 4.53
N LYS A 108 -2.83 18.34 3.71
CA LYS A 108 -3.29 17.51 2.60
C LYS A 108 -2.33 16.38 2.32
N MET A 109 -2.87 15.33 1.74
CA MET A 109 -2.13 14.16 1.27
C MET A 109 -2.62 13.79 -0.11
N GLN A 110 -1.71 13.46 -1.01
CA GLN A 110 -2.03 12.96 -2.34
C GLN A 110 -1.30 11.65 -2.57
N VAL A 111 -1.99 10.70 -3.16
CA VAL A 111 -1.50 9.36 -3.41
C VAL A 111 -1.66 9.04 -4.88
N LYS A 112 -0.61 8.53 -5.49
CA LYS A 112 -0.68 7.85 -6.77
C LYS A 112 -0.34 6.38 -6.55
N ASN A 113 -1.23 5.51 -6.99
CA ASN A 113 -1.06 4.07 -6.81
C ASN A 113 -1.51 3.33 -8.08
N ASN A 114 -0.54 2.85 -8.84
CA ASN A 114 -0.77 2.03 -10.02
C ASN A 114 -0.18 0.63 -9.89
N LEU A 115 -0.05 0.14 -8.65
CA LEU A 115 0.41 -1.22 -8.37
C LEU A 115 -0.40 -2.24 -9.16
N LEU A 116 0.29 -3.16 -9.81
CA LEU A 116 -0.26 -4.31 -10.52
C LEU A 116 -1.13 -3.98 -11.74
N LEU A 117 -1.32 -2.70 -12.08
CA LEU A 117 -2.14 -2.30 -13.23
C LEU A 117 -1.52 -2.70 -14.58
N GLU A 118 -0.20 -2.81 -14.66
CA GLU A 118 0.50 -3.29 -15.86
C GLU A 118 0.29 -4.80 -16.13
N LYS A 119 -0.10 -5.53 -15.08
CA LYS A 119 -0.40 -6.97 -15.16
C LYS A 119 -1.90 -7.26 -15.25
N PHE A 120 -2.70 -6.49 -14.51
CA PHE A 120 -4.13 -6.75 -14.35
C PHE A 120 -4.92 -5.46 -14.54
N ARG A 121 -5.65 -5.33 -15.65
CA ARG A 121 -6.45 -4.12 -15.94
C ARG A 121 -7.59 -3.93 -14.95
N GLU A 122 -8.08 -5.00 -14.36
CA GLU A 122 -9.16 -5.03 -13.38
C GLU A 122 -8.69 -4.78 -11.95
N GLN A 123 -7.40 -4.51 -11.74
CA GLN A 123 -6.83 -4.24 -10.41
C GLN A 123 -7.54 -3.08 -9.73
N ILE A 124 -7.90 -3.29 -8.46
CA ILE A 124 -8.40 -2.26 -7.55
C ILE A 124 -7.36 -2.05 -6.44
N ASN A 125 -6.96 -0.81 -6.25
CA ASN A 125 -6.03 -0.43 -5.19
C ASN A 125 -6.76 0.45 -4.17
N MET A 126 -7.09 -0.13 -3.01
CA MET A 126 -7.71 0.60 -1.92
C MET A 126 -6.64 1.36 -1.13
N VAL A 127 -6.93 2.59 -0.75
CA VAL A 127 -6.04 3.40 0.08
C VAL A 127 -6.82 3.91 1.29
N TYR A 128 -6.29 3.63 2.48
CA TYR A 128 -6.84 4.09 3.75
C TYR A 128 -5.85 5.05 4.40
N ALA A 129 -6.35 6.17 4.92
CA ALA A 129 -5.57 7.09 5.73
C ALA A 129 -6.18 7.18 7.13
N LEU A 130 -5.36 6.95 8.15
CA LEU A 130 -5.74 7.03 9.56
C LEU A 130 -4.89 8.04 10.29
N LEU A 131 -5.58 9.03 10.91
CA LEU A 131 -4.96 10.01 11.77
C LEU A 131 -5.57 9.95 13.17
N PRO A 132 -4.81 10.32 14.22
CA PRO A 132 -5.34 10.35 15.58
C PRO A 132 -6.60 11.22 15.70
N GLY A 133 -7.62 10.69 16.36
CA GLY A 133 -8.87 11.42 16.62
C GLY A 133 -9.74 11.73 15.42
N ARG A 134 -9.48 11.09 14.27
CA ARG A 134 -10.26 11.27 13.04
C ARG A 134 -10.78 9.94 12.52
N ASP A 135 -11.88 10.00 11.78
CA ASP A 135 -12.41 8.85 11.08
C ASP A 135 -11.46 8.42 9.95
N LYS A 136 -11.45 7.14 9.67
CA LYS A 136 -10.69 6.57 8.58
C LYS A 136 -11.17 7.13 7.24
N LEU A 137 -10.24 7.67 6.44
CA LEU A 137 -10.50 8.12 5.09
C LEU A 137 -10.17 7.00 4.10
N VAL A 138 -10.98 6.86 3.06
CA VAL A 138 -10.89 5.77 2.09
C VAL A 138 -10.95 6.31 0.67
N GLN A 139 -10.06 5.84 -0.18
CA GLN A 139 -10.10 6.08 -1.63
C GLN A 139 -9.94 4.75 -2.37
N MET A 140 -10.69 4.58 -3.45
CA MET A 140 -10.57 3.43 -4.35
C MET A 140 -9.93 3.90 -5.64
N LEU A 141 -8.81 3.28 -6.01
CA LEU A 141 -8.06 3.57 -7.23
C LEU A 141 -8.12 2.38 -8.19
N ASN A 142 -8.05 2.65 -9.47
CA ASN A 142 -8.08 1.64 -10.53
C ASN A 142 -7.43 2.18 -11.81
N ALA A 143 -7.54 1.45 -12.93
CA ALA A 143 -6.92 1.85 -14.20
C ALA A 143 -7.38 3.22 -14.73
N THR A 144 -8.61 3.65 -14.39
CA THR A 144 -9.16 4.94 -14.82
C THR A 144 -8.94 6.07 -13.83
N LYS A 145 -8.62 5.74 -12.59
CA LYS A 145 -8.34 6.70 -11.50
C LYS A 145 -7.17 6.19 -10.67
N THR A 146 -5.96 6.63 -10.99
CA THR A 146 -4.73 6.20 -10.32
C THR A 146 -4.28 7.14 -9.20
N GLU A 147 -4.93 8.28 -9.02
CA GLU A 147 -4.59 9.30 -8.03
C GLU A 147 -5.79 9.70 -7.20
N ALA A 148 -5.56 9.98 -5.93
CA ALA A 148 -6.55 10.51 -5.02
C ALA A 148 -5.92 11.41 -3.96
N GLY A 149 -6.74 12.32 -3.41
CA GLY A 149 -6.32 13.24 -2.37
C GLY A 149 -7.15 13.09 -1.09
N PHE A 150 -6.53 13.45 0.02
CA PHE A 150 -7.16 13.62 1.32
C PHE A 150 -6.87 15.01 1.84
N SER A 151 -7.87 15.65 2.44
CA SER A 151 -7.73 16.94 3.12
C SER A 151 -7.99 16.78 4.62
N PHE A 152 -7.25 17.50 5.45
CA PHE A 152 -7.29 17.38 6.90
C PHE A 152 -7.58 18.71 7.61
#